data_8d25ae9c80df7445eae8e186e9533f91
#
_entry.id   8d25ae9c80df7445eae8e186e9533f91
#
_cell.length_a   1.000
_cell.length_b   1.000
_cell.length_c   1.000
_cell.angle_alpha   90.00
_cell.angle_beta   90.00
_cell.angle_gamma   90.00
#
_symmetry.space_group_name_H-M   'P 1'
#
loop_
_entity.id
_entity.type
_entity.pdbx_description
1 polymer ?
#
loop_
_entity_poly.entity_id
_entity_poly.type
_entity_poly.pdbx_seq_one_letter_code
_entity_poly.pdbx_strand_id
1 'polypeptide(L)'
;MTWVDVCALDDLIPDRGVCALVGDRQVAIFRVTPHDELFAVSNYDPFSRAFVLSRGIVGSHGDAPKVASPVYKQTFDLRTGTCLDDGSVHIKTYGVRVVNGRVQVELL
;
A
#
# COMPACT_ATOMS: atom_id res chain seq x y z
N MET A 1 -17.11 7.07 -8.75
CA MET A 1 -15.71 6.74 -8.43
C MET A 1 -14.83 7.88 -8.88
N THR A 2 -13.90 8.28 -8.04
CA THR A 2 -13.04 9.44 -8.29
C THR A 2 -11.59 9.00 -8.26
N TRP A 3 -10.86 9.34 -9.32
CA TRP A 3 -9.41 9.15 -9.36
C TRP A 3 -8.74 10.43 -8.89
N VAL A 4 -7.84 10.29 -7.93
CA VAL A 4 -7.11 11.42 -7.35
C VAL A 4 -5.64 11.30 -7.72
N ASP A 5 -5.10 12.34 -8.35
CA ASP A 5 -3.68 12.45 -8.68
C ASP A 5 -2.90 12.69 -7.39
N VAL A 6 -1.90 11.84 -7.12
CA VAL A 6 -1.18 11.90 -5.84
C VAL A 6 0.29 12.24 -5.99
N CYS A 7 0.97 11.74 -7.04
CA CYS A 7 2.39 11.99 -7.22
C CYS A 7 2.85 11.57 -8.61
N ALA A 8 4.08 11.90 -8.96
CA ALA A 8 4.72 11.34 -10.15
C ALA A 8 5.17 9.90 -9.87
N LEU A 9 5.15 9.06 -10.91
CA LEU A 9 5.65 7.68 -10.79
C LEU A 9 7.11 7.67 -10.30
N ASP A 10 7.92 8.61 -10.79
CA ASP A 10 9.33 8.70 -10.42
C ASP A 10 9.56 9.08 -8.95
N ASP A 11 8.53 9.57 -8.27
CA ASP A 11 8.60 9.84 -6.83
C ASP A 11 8.52 8.56 -5.99
N LEU A 12 8.10 7.45 -6.59
CA LEU A 12 7.99 6.16 -5.91
C LEU A 12 9.30 5.39 -6.06
N ILE A 13 9.98 5.17 -4.95
CA ILE A 13 11.19 4.36 -4.91
C ILE A 13 10.76 2.89 -4.86
N PRO A 14 11.29 2.02 -5.75
CA PRO A 14 10.92 0.60 -5.73
C PRO A 14 11.15 -0.05 -4.37
N ASP A 15 10.18 -0.87 -3.97
CA ASP A 15 10.16 -1.64 -2.73
C ASP A 15 10.14 -0.78 -1.46
N ARG A 16 9.67 0.46 -1.60
CA ARG A 16 9.44 1.37 -0.47
C ARG A 16 8.04 1.95 -0.52
N GLY A 17 7.49 2.24 0.64
CA GLY A 17 6.18 2.86 0.76
C GLY A 17 6.24 4.37 0.82
N VAL A 18 5.20 5.00 0.32
CA VAL A 18 4.96 6.43 0.42
C VAL A 18 3.56 6.61 1.00
N CYS A 19 3.41 7.53 1.93
CA CYS A 19 2.09 7.89 2.46
C CYS A 19 1.55 9.08 1.67
N ALA A 20 0.34 8.93 1.13
CA ALA A 20 -0.38 10.00 0.47
C ALA A 20 -1.67 10.29 1.23
N LEU A 21 -2.03 11.56 1.31
CA LEU A 21 -3.34 11.96 1.82
C LEU A 21 -4.30 12.06 0.64
N VAL A 22 -5.27 11.16 0.61
CA VAL A 22 -6.27 11.08 -0.46
C VAL A 22 -7.63 11.38 0.15
N GLY A 23 -8.13 12.58 -0.10
CA GLY A 23 -9.25 13.10 0.66
C GLY A 23 -8.83 13.29 2.11
N ASP A 24 -9.53 12.65 3.03
CA ASP A 24 -9.20 12.65 4.46
C ASP A 24 -8.52 11.34 4.90
N ARG A 25 -8.08 10.50 3.95
CA ARG A 25 -7.55 9.17 4.23
C ARG A 25 -6.06 9.11 3.95
N GLN A 26 -5.33 8.44 4.84
CA GLN A 26 -3.92 8.13 4.60
C GLN A 26 -3.82 6.82 3.86
N VAL A 27 -3.23 6.87 2.67
CA VAL A 27 -3.05 5.72 1.79
C VAL A 27 -1.55 5.46 1.63
N ALA A 28 -1.15 4.22 1.87
CA ALA A 28 0.22 3.78 1.62
C ALA A 28 0.31 3.26 0.19
N ILE A 29 1.27 3.77 -0.58
CA ILE A 29 1.47 3.40 -1.97
C ILE A 29 2.82 2.72 -2.09
N PHE A 30 2.86 1.57 -2.76
CA PHE A 30 4.06 0.77 -2.94
C PHE A 30 4.27 0.49 -4.42
N ARG A 31 5.53 0.61 -4.86
CA ARG A 31 5.99 0.21 -6.18
C ARG A 31 6.89 -1.00 -6.01
N VAL A 32 6.43 -2.17 -6.44
CA VAL A 32 7.03 -3.44 -6.06
C VAL A 32 7.72 -4.10 -7.24
N THR A 33 8.99 -4.47 -7.06
CA THR A 33 9.75 -5.25 -8.04
C THR A 33 9.42 -6.74 -7.91
N PRO A 34 9.71 -7.57 -8.94
CA PRO A 34 10.38 -7.24 -10.20
C PRO A 34 9.48 -6.66 -11.29
N HIS A 35 8.16 -6.71 -11.14
CA HIS A 35 7.24 -6.34 -12.21
C HIS A 35 6.85 -4.86 -12.22
N ASP A 36 7.41 -4.07 -11.31
CA ASP A 36 7.12 -2.64 -11.20
C ASP A 36 5.63 -2.39 -10.97
N GLU A 37 5.01 -3.24 -10.18
CA GLU A 37 3.58 -3.22 -9.92
C GLU A 37 3.25 -2.27 -8.78
N LEU A 38 2.16 -1.52 -8.91
CA LEU A 38 1.73 -0.56 -7.89
C LEU A 38 0.60 -1.13 -7.03
N PHE A 39 0.68 -0.83 -5.73
CA PHE A 39 -0.37 -1.18 -4.77
C PHE A 39 -0.66 0.01 -3.89
N ALA A 40 -1.92 0.19 -3.54
CA ALA A 40 -2.37 1.22 -2.63
C ALA A 40 -3.26 0.60 -1.57
N VAL A 41 -2.88 0.77 -0.31
CA VAL A 41 -3.60 0.19 0.83
C VAL A 41 -3.74 1.25 1.92
N SER A 42 -4.66 1.03 2.87
CA SER A 42 -4.75 1.89 4.03
C SER A 42 -3.40 1.94 4.76
N ASN A 43 -2.99 3.13 5.16
CA ASN A 43 -1.77 3.29 5.96
C ASN A 43 -1.95 2.88 7.42
N TYR A 44 -3.18 2.59 7.83
CA TYR A 44 -3.50 2.26 9.21
C TYR A 44 -3.22 0.78 9.51
N ASP A 45 -2.37 0.54 10.50
CA ASP A 45 -2.11 -0.80 11.04
C ASP A 45 -3.11 -1.08 12.16
N PRO A 46 -4.06 -2.02 11.97
CA PRO A 46 -5.08 -2.29 12.98
C PRO A 46 -4.53 -2.95 14.25
N PHE A 47 -3.36 -3.55 14.21
CA PHE A 47 -2.75 -4.18 15.38
C PHE A 47 -2.08 -3.15 16.29
N SER A 48 -1.30 -2.24 15.73
CA SER A 48 -0.64 -1.19 16.49
C SER A 48 -1.51 0.04 16.67
N ARG A 49 -2.59 0.16 15.90
CA ARG A 49 -3.48 1.33 15.86
C ARG A 49 -2.74 2.60 15.49
N ALA A 50 -1.79 2.48 14.56
CA ALA A 50 -0.97 3.59 14.09
C ALA A 50 -0.94 3.64 12.58
N PHE A 51 -0.75 4.83 12.03
CA PHE A 51 -0.66 5.06 10.58
C PHE A 51 0.79 4.90 10.12
N VAL A 52 1.23 3.64 9.98
CA VAL A 52 2.65 3.32 9.82
C VAL A 52 2.96 2.35 8.67
N LEU A 53 1.96 1.83 7.96
CA LEU A 53 2.21 0.78 6.97
C LEU A 53 3.10 1.24 5.82
N SER A 54 3.09 2.52 5.47
CA SER A 54 4.00 3.07 4.46
C SER A 54 5.47 2.96 4.86
N ARG A 55 5.76 2.80 6.14
CA ARG A 55 7.11 2.61 6.69
C ARG A 55 7.48 1.14 6.85
N GLY A 56 6.59 0.23 6.44
CA GLY A 56 6.80 -1.19 6.56
C GLY A 56 7.84 -1.72 5.58
N ILE A 57 8.21 -2.98 5.77
CA ILE A 57 9.18 -3.66 4.93
C ILE A 57 8.43 -4.45 3.86
N VAL A 58 8.71 -4.14 2.61
CA VAL A 58 8.14 -4.83 1.45
C VAL A 58 8.92 -6.11 1.19
N GLY A 59 8.19 -7.17 0.91
CA GLY A 59 8.77 -8.46 0.56
C GLY A 59 7.79 -9.30 -0.24
N SER A 60 8.01 -10.59 -0.27
CA SER A 60 7.09 -11.52 -0.90
C SER A 60 6.88 -12.75 -0.02
N HIS A 61 5.67 -13.32 -0.12
CA HIS A 61 5.33 -14.59 0.50
C HIS A 61 4.90 -15.51 -0.65
N GLY A 62 5.81 -16.37 -1.10
CA GLY A 62 5.62 -17.05 -2.38
C GLY A 62 5.58 -16.02 -3.51
N ASP A 63 4.50 -15.99 -4.28
CA ASP A 63 4.29 -15.02 -5.35
C ASP A 63 3.52 -13.77 -4.88
N ALA A 64 3.11 -13.71 -3.62
CA ALA A 64 2.31 -12.62 -3.11
C ALA A 64 3.17 -11.48 -2.60
N PRO A 65 3.04 -10.26 -3.14
CA PRO A 65 3.69 -9.09 -2.57
C PRO A 65 3.08 -8.76 -1.21
N LYS A 66 3.93 -8.43 -0.25
CA LYS A 66 3.48 -8.15 1.12
C LYS A 66 4.21 -6.98 1.72
N VAL A 67 3.61 -6.40 2.75
CA VAL A 67 4.25 -5.43 3.63
C VAL A 67 4.18 -5.91 5.06
N ALA A 68 5.29 -5.81 5.79
CA ALA A 68 5.34 -6.08 7.22
C ALA A 68 5.28 -4.76 8.00
N SER A 69 4.36 -4.68 8.96
CA SER A 69 4.27 -3.51 9.82
C SER A 69 5.58 -3.30 10.59
N PRO A 70 6.04 -2.05 10.73
CA PRO A 70 7.27 -1.78 11.48
C PRO A 70 7.10 -1.96 13.00
N VAL A 71 5.86 -2.02 13.51
CA VAL A 71 5.61 -2.08 14.95
C VAL A 71 5.57 -3.52 15.45
N TYR A 72 4.54 -4.28 15.07
CA TYR A 72 4.40 -5.67 15.53
C TYR A 72 4.75 -6.69 14.46
N LYS A 73 5.14 -6.23 13.29
CA LYS A 73 5.62 -7.05 12.18
C LYS A 73 4.60 -8.02 11.58
N GLN A 74 3.31 -7.79 11.83
CA GLN A 74 2.27 -8.50 11.08
C GLN A 74 2.38 -8.13 9.60
N THR A 75 2.13 -9.12 8.75
CA THR A 75 2.26 -8.97 7.31
C THR A 75 0.90 -8.93 6.64
N PHE A 76 0.81 -8.10 5.60
CA PHE A 76 -0.41 -7.93 4.81
C PHE A 76 -0.11 -8.18 3.35
N ASP A 77 -0.99 -8.96 2.71
CA ASP A 77 -0.96 -9.14 1.26
C ASP A 77 -1.34 -7.81 0.61
N LEU A 78 -0.48 -7.28 -0.25
CA LEU A 78 -0.72 -5.98 -0.87
C LEU A 78 -1.83 -6.03 -1.93
N ARG A 79 -2.13 -7.21 -2.48
CA ARG A 79 -3.20 -7.37 -3.46
C ARG A 79 -4.59 -7.37 -2.83
N THR A 80 -4.71 -8.03 -1.69
CA THR A 80 -6.01 -8.28 -1.07
C THR A 80 -6.23 -7.49 0.20
N GLY A 81 -5.16 -7.04 0.85
CA GLY A 81 -5.21 -6.41 2.17
C GLY A 81 -5.34 -7.41 3.31
N THR A 82 -5.36 -8.70 3.02
CA THR A 82 -5.53 -9.73 4.05
C THR A 82 -4.25 -9.86 4.87
N CYS A 83 -4.40 -9.90 6.21
CA CYS A 83 -3.28 -10.22 7.09
C CYS A 83 -2.87 -11.68 6.90
N LEU A 84 -1.58 -11.90 6.62
CA LEU A 84 -1.07 -13.25 6.38
C LEU A 84 -0.86 -14.02 7.69
N ASP A 85 -0.84 -13.34 8.82
CA ASP A 85 -0.69 -13.94 10.15
C ASP A 85 -2.04 -14.22 10.80
N ASP A 86 -3.10 -13.52 10.37
CA ASP A 86 -4.46 -13.68 10.87
C ASP A 86 -5.45 -13.34 9.76
N GLY A 87 -5.97 -14.35 9.09
CA GLY A 87 -6.84 -14.19 7.94
C GLY A 87 -8.19 -13.53 8.22
N SER A 88 -8.54 -13.33 9.49
CA SER A 88 -9.76 -12.60 9.86
C SER A 88 -9.58 -11.08 9.82
N VAL A 89 -8.35 -10.61 9.71
CA VAL A 89 -8.00 -9.18 9.71
C VAL A 89 -7.62 -8.76 8.31
N HIS A 90 -8.20 -7.66 7.83
CA HIS A 90 -7.76 -7.05 6.57
C HIS A 90 -7.71 -5.54 6.69
N ILE A 91 -6.88 -4.95 5.82
CA ILE A 91 -6.83 -3.51 5.59
C ILE A 91 -7.48 -3.21 4.25
N LYS A 92 -7.98 -1.97 4.11
CA LYS A 92 -8.61 -1.56 2.85
C LYS A 92 -7.56 -1.43 1.74
N THR A 93 -7.92 -1.90 0.55
CA THR A 93 -7.13 -1.69 -0.67
C THR A 93 -7.82 -0.66 -1.55
N TYR A 94 -7.02 0.03 -2.35
CA TYR A 94 -7.50 1.05 -3.28
C TYR A 94 -7.01 0.73 -4.67
N GLY A 95 -7.81 1.07 -5.68
CA GLY A 95 -7.34 1.04 -7.06
C GLY A 95 -6.21 2.05 -7.26
N VAL A 96 -5.21 1.68 -8.03
CA VAL A 96 -4.09 2.56 -8.36
C VAL A 96 -3.74 2.39 -9.82
N ARG A 97 -3.42 3.50 -10.49
CA ARG A 97 -3.05 3.49 -11.91
C ARG A 97 -2.04 4.57 -12.21
N VAL A 98 -1.40 4.45 -13.38
CA VAL A 98 -0.48 5.47 -13.90
C VAL A 98 -1.07 6.05 -15.17
N VAL A 99 -1.18 7.38 -15.23
CA VAL A 99 -1.66 8.11 -16.40
C VAL A 99 -0.64 9.22 -16.69
N ASN A 100 -0.03 9.19 -17.86
CA ASN A 100 0.98 10.19 -18.27
C ASN A 100 2.09 10.40 -17.23
N GLY A 101 2.58 9.31 -16.64
CA GLY A 101 3.62 9.37 -15.62
C GLY A 101 3.16 9.82 -14.24
N ARG A 102 1.85 10.02 -14.04
CA ARG A 102 1.26 10.40 -12.76
C ARG A 102 0.54 9.23 -12.12
N VAL A 103 0.75 9.05 -10.83
CA VAL A 103 0.08 8.03 -10.04
C VAL A 103 -1.26 8.55 -9.54
N GLN A 104 -2.31 7.78 -9.78
CA GLN A 104 -3.66 8.12 -9.35
C GLN A 104 -4.22 7.00 -8.49
N VAL A 105 -4.93 7.37 -7.43
CA VAL A 105 -5.57 6.45 -6.50
C VAL A 105 -7.08 6.64 -6.59
N GLU A 106 -7.80 5.52 -6.65
CA GLU A 106 -9.25 5.53 -6.72
C GLU A 106 -9.85 5.71 -5.33
N LEU A 107 -10.61 6.79 -5.16
CA LEU A 107 -11.34 7.06 -3.92
C LEU A 107 -12.79 6.61 -4.11
N LEU A 108 -13.20 5.65 -3.29
CA LEU A 108 -14.57 5.11 -3.29
C LEU A 108 -15.42 5.75 -2.22
#